data_c1d96d38d7e14c2bbe1564dee919cae4
#
_entry.id   c1d96d38d7e14c2bbe1564dee919cae4
#
_cell.length_a   1.000
_cell.length_b   1.000
_cell.length_c   1.000
_cell.angle_alpha   90.00
_cell.angle_beta   90.00
_cell.angle_gamma   90.00
#
_symmetry.space_group_name_H-M   'P 1'
#
loop_
_entity.id
_entity.type
_entity.pdbx_description
1 polymer ?
#
loop_
_entity_poly.entity_id
_entity_poly.type
_entity_poly.pdbx_seq_one_letter_code
_entity_poly.pdbx_strand_id
1 'polypeptide(L)'
;DLTKVNFNIEVFKPFAKGYIESAKSFLTPQEIELLPYAVTLFPYMQAVRFLADYINGDTYYQIKYPEHNYVRTLAQYKLYQEAKKAVPEMKAYIASLLP
;
A
#
# COMPACT_ATOMS: atom_id res chain seq x y z
N ASP A 1 16.48 -4.04 6.49
CA ASP A 1 16.57 -2.83 7.30
C ASP A 1 15.30 -1.97 7.14
N LEU A 2 14.55 -1.85 8.23
CA LEU A 2 13.25 -1.15 8.21
C LEU A 2 13.40 0.37 7.97
N THR A 3 14.56 0.93 8.24
CA THR A 3 14.77 2.36 8.02
C THR A 3 14.74 2.73 6.54
N LYS A 4 14.90 1.74 5.66
CA LYS A 4 14.88 1.94 4.21
C LYS A 4 13.49 1.74 3.61
N VAL A 5 12.52 1.31 4.40
CA VAL A 5 11.17 1.09 3.92
C VAL A 5 10.40 2.41 3.94
N ASN A 6 10.06 2.92 2.75
CA ASN A 6 9.38 4.20 2.57
C ASN A 6 8.24 4.06 1.58
N PHE A 7 7.20 4.89 1.76
CA PHE A 7 6.21 5.10 0.73
C PHE A 7 6.69 6.22 -0.19
N ASN A 8 6.80 5.93 -1.48
CA ASN A 8 7.29 6.91 -2.45
C ASN A 8 6.10 7.55 -3.18
N ILE A 9 5.76 8.78 -2.78
CA ILE A 9 4.66 9.53 -3.38
C ILE A 9 4.90 9.81 -4.87
N GLU A 10 6.14 9.91 -5.29
CA GLU A 10 6.46 10.19 -6.70
C GLU A 10 6.18 8.99 -7.60
N VAL A 11 6.18 7.77 -7.06
CA VAL A 11 5.72 6.59 -7.79
C VAL A 11 4.20 6.54 -7.81
N PHE A 12 3.54 6.94 -6.71
CA PHE A 12 2.09 6.97 -6.63
C PHE A 12 1.47 7.92 -7.64
N LYS A 13 2.06 9.09 -7.83
CA LYS A 13 1.46 10.15 -8.67
C LYS A 13 1.15 9.70 -10.10
N PRO A 14 2.12 9.16 -10.88
CA PRO A 14 1.79 8.72 -12.24
C PRO A 14 0.80 7.56 -12.27
N PHE A 15 0.87 6.65 -11.29
CA PHE A 15 -0.07 5.55 -11.19
C PHE A 15 -1.49 6.07 -10.98
N ALA A 16 -1.68 6.98 -10.02
CA ALA A 16 -2.99 7.54 -9.72
C ALA A 16 -3.53 8.35 -10.89
N LYS A 17 -2.68 9.12 -11.56
CA LYS A 17 -3.08 9.90 -12.72
C LYS A 17 -3.62 9.00 -13.83
N GLY A 18 -2.87 7.94 -14.17
CA GLY A 18 -3.29 7.00 -15.21
C GLY A 18 -4.57 6.27 -14.84
N TYR A 19 -4.69 5.84 -13.59
CA TYR A 19 -5.88 5.14 -13.11
C TYR A 19 -7.12 6.03 -13.20
N ILE A 20 -7.02 7.27 -12.71
CA ILE A 20 -8.16 8.19 -12.70
C ILE A 20 -8.54 8.57 -14.12
N GLU A 21 -7.58 8.86 -15.00
CA GLU A 21 -7.87 9.19 -16.39
C GLU A 21 -8.59 8.04 -17.11
N SER A 22 -8.22 6.81 -16.82
CA SER A 22 -8.84 5.64 -17.45
C SER A 22 -10.22 5.29 -16.88
N ALA A 23 -10.44 5.55 -15.60
CA ALA A 23 -11.60 5.04 -14.87
C ALA A 23 -12.60 6.11 -14.42
N LYS A 24 -12.28 7.39 -14.60
CA LYS A 24 -13.12 8.47 -14.03
C LYS A 24 -14.55 8.46 -14.53
N SER A 25 -14.80 7.89 -15.69
CA SER A 25 -16.14 7.85 -16.28
C SER A 25 -17.08 6.90 -15.54
N PHE A 26 -16.55 5.94 -14.78
CA PHE A 26 -17.36 5.00 -14.02
C PHE A 26 -17.05 4.95 -12.53
N LEU A 27 -16.09 5.73 -12.05
CA LEU A 27 -15.83 5.86 -10.62
C LEU A 27 -16.74 6.94 -10.01
N THR A 28 -17.33 6.63 -8.86
CA THR A 28 -18.04 7.65 -8.11
C THR A 28 -17.06 8.58 -7.41
N PRO A 29 -17.49 9.82 -7.07
CA PRO A 29 -16.63 10.70 -6.28
C PRO A 29 -16.17 10.07 -4.97
N GLN A 30 -17.02 9.25 -4.34
CA GLN A 30 -16.67 8.57 -3.10
C GLN A 30 -15.56 7.55 -3.32
N GLU A 31 -15.61 6.80 -4.44
CA GLU A 31 -14.58 5.83 -4.75
C GLU A 31 -13.23 6.51 -5.00
N ILE A 32 -13.24 7.65 -5.69
CA ILE A 32 -12.02 8.41 -5.93
C ILE A 32 -11.45 8.95 -4.62
N GLU A 33 -12.32 9.44 -3.74
CA GLU A 33 -11.92 9.97 -2.44
C GLU A 33 -11.27 8.90 -1.55
N LEU A 34 -11.71 7.66 -1.68
CA LEU A 34 -11.19 6.55 -0.89
C LEU A 34 -9.92 5.93 -1.47
N LEU A 35 -9.49 6.34 -2.65
CA LEU A 35 -8.33 5.75 -3.31
C LEU A 35 -7.05 5.78 -2.45
N PRO A 36 -6.70 6.89 -1.76
CA PRO A 36 -5.52 6.87 -0.89
C PRO A 36 -5.60 5.82 0.22
N TYR A 37 -6.79 5.59 0.77
CA TYR A 37 -6.97 4.57 1.79
C TYR A 37 -6.80 3.17 1.22
N ALA A 38 -7.28 2.93 -0.01
CA ALA A 38 -7.08 1.65 -0.68
C ALA A 38 -5.59 1.36 -0.89
N VAL A 39 -4.82 2.39 -1.23
CA VAL A 39 -3.37 2.26 -1.39
C VAL A 39 -2.71 1.86 -0.07
N THR A 40 -3.14 2.44 1.05
CA THR A 40 -2.56 2.07 2.36
C THR A 40 -2.97 0.67 2.80
N LEU A 41 -4.16 0.22 2.39
CA LEU A 41 -4.68 -1.08 2.80
C LEU A 41 -3.87 -2.25 2.23
N PHE A 42 -3.30 -2.09 1.04
CA PHE A 42 -2.60 -3.17 0.37
C PHE A 42 -1.40 -3.68 1.21
N PRO A 43 -0.46 -2.83 1.66
CA PRO A 43 0.63 -3.34 2.50
C PRO A 43 0.15 -3.87 3.85
N TYR A 44 -0.94 -3.35 4.40
CA TYR A 44 -1.53 -3.89 5.61
C TYR A 44 -1.98 -5.34 5.40
N MET A 45 -2.70 -5.59 4.29
CA MET A 45 -3.15 -6.95 3.96
C MET A 45 -1.98 -7.91 3.75
N GLN A 46 -0.91 -7.44 3.11
CA GLN A 46 0.28 -8.27 2.91
C GLN A 46 0.96 -8.59 4.24
N ALA A 47 1.02 -7.61 5.16
CA ALA A 47 1.57 -7.86 6.49
C ALA A 47 0.79 -8.97 7.21
N VAL A 48 -0.55 -8.92 7.15
CA VAL A 48 -1.40 -9.95 7.77
C VAL A 48 -1.14 -11.32 7.15
N ARG A 49 -1.01 -11.39 5.82
CA ARG A 49 -0.75 -12.66 5.13
C ARG A 49 0.59 -13.27 5.53
N PHE A 50 1.65 -12.47 5.57
CA PHE A 50 2.96 -12.96 5.96
C PHE A 50 2.99 -13.39 7.42
N LEU A 51 2.33 -12.63 8.30
CA LEU A 51 2.25 -13.00 9.71
C LEU A 51 1.48 -14.30 9.91
N ALA A 52 0.35 -14.45 9.21
CA ALA A 52 -0.45 -15.66 9.28
C ALA A 52 0.36 -16.87 8.82
N ASP A 53 1.12 -16.74 7.74
CA ASP A 53 1.94 -17.83 7.24
C ASP A 53 3.06 -18.18 8.24
N TYR A 54 3.68 -17.16 8.84
CA TYR A 54 4.70 -17.38 9.86
C TYR A 54 4.14 -18.17 11.06
N ILE A 55 2.97 -17.78 11.53
CA ILE A 55 2.32 -18.46 12.66
C ILE A 55 1.96 -19.91 12.31
N ASN A 56 1.58 -20.14 11.04
CA ASN A 56 1.18 -21.48 10.56
C ASN A 56 2.36 -22.34 10.10
N GLY A 57 3.60 -21.94 10.38
CA GLY A 57 4.78 -22.74 10.09
C GLY A 57 5.38 -22.54 8.72
N ASP A 58 5.15 -21.37 8.09
CA ASP A 58 5.77 -20.99 6.81
C ASP A 58 5.40 -21.96 5.67
N THR A 59 4.12 -22.31 5.57
CA THR A 59 3.67 -23.33 4.63
C THR A 59 3.25 -22.80 3.28
N TYR A 60 2.94 -21.50 3.15
CA TYR A 60 2.39 -20.94 1.92
C TYR A 60 3.45 -20.23 1.08
N TYR A 61 4.21 -19.31 1.69
CA TYR A 61 5.25 -18.56 0.98
C TYR A 61 6.60 -19.25 1.09
N GLN A 62 7.38 -19.20 0.01
CA GLN A 62 8.75 -19.71 0.05
C GLN A 62 9.62 -18.80 0.90
N ILE A 63 10.35 -19.39 1.86
CA ILE A 63 11.25 -18.65 2.74
C ILE A 63 12.68 -19.09 2.50
N LYS A 64 13.63 -18.18 2.80
CA LYS A 64 15.08 -18.46 2.68
C LYS A 64 15.74 -18.67 4.03
N TYR A 65 15.05 -18.31 5.11
CA TYR A 65 15.55 -18.49 6.49
C TYR A 65 14.34 -18.46 7.43
N PRO A 66 14.48 -19.00 8.68
CA PRO A 66 13.31 -19.22 9.54
C PRO A 66 12.48 -17.98 9.87
N GLU A 67 13.11 -16.80 9.95
CA GLU A 67 12.39 -15.55 10.30
C GLU A 67 11.97 -14.74 9.08
N HIS A 68 12.08 -15.29 7.86
CA HIS A 68 11.86 -14.53 6.64
C HIS A 68 10.45 -13.90 6.58
N ASN A 69 9.41 -14.70 6.88
CA ASN A 69 8.04 -14.17 6.86
C ASN A 69 7.80 -13.15 7.95
N TYR A 70 8.46 -13.29 9.09
CA TYR A 70 8.37 -12.28 10.14
C TYR A 70 8.99 -10.96 9.70
N VAL A 71 10.15 -11.01 9.05
CA VAL A 71 10.79 -9.80 8.50
C VAL A 71 9.91 -9.16 7.43
N ARG A 72 9.30 -9.98 6.56
CA ARG A 72 8.35 -9.48 5.55
C ARG A 72 7.17 -8.76 6.20
N THR A 73 6.64 -9.31 7.30
CA THR A 73 5.55 -8.70 8.05
C THR A 73 5.94 -7.32 8.55
N LEU A 74 7.12 -7.20 9.16
CA LEU A 74 7.60 -5.93 9.67
C LEU A 74 7.80 -4.90 8.56
N ALA A 75 8.35 -5.33 7.42
CA ALA A 75 8.58 -4.44 6.28
C ALA A 75 7.25 -3.92 5.71
N GLN A 76 6.25 -4.79 5.54
CA GLN A 76 4.96 -4.37 5.01
C GLN A 76 4.20 -3.49 6.00
N TYR A 77 4.31 -3.78 7.29
CA TYR A 77 3.69 -2.92 8.29
C TYR A 77 4.32 -1.54 8.32
N LYS A 78 5.64 -1.46 8.20
CA LYS A 78 6.34 -0.18 8.09
C LYS A 78 5.89 0.58 6.85
N LEU A 79 5.74 -0.09 5.72
CA LEU A 79 5.24 0.51 4.48
C LEU A 79 3.82 1.04 4.68
N TYR A 80 2.96 0.28 5.37
CA TYR A 80 1.62 0.73 5.70
C TYR A 80 1.65 2.02 6.51
N GLN A 81 2.50 2.09 7.54
CA GLN A 81 2.61 3.28 8.37
C GLN A 81 3.09 4.49 7.57
N GLU A 82 4.06 4.31 6.68
CA GLU A 82 4.57 5.39 5.84
C GLU A 82 3.54 5.83 4.81
N ALA A 83 2.81 4.90 4.21
CA ALA A 83 1.74 5.24 3.28
C ALA A 83 0.62 5.99 3.98
N LYS A 84 0.28 5.60 5.21
CA LYS A 84 -0.74 6.27 5.99
C LYS A 84 -0.38 7.72 6.27
N LYS A 85 0.90 8.00 6.54
CA LYS A 85 1.37 9.37 6.73
C LYS A 85 1.24 10.21 5.45
N ALA A 86 1.29 9.57 4.29
CA ALA A 86 1.21 10.25 3.00
C ALA A 86 -0.22 10.45 2.51
N VAL A 87 -1.25 9.96 3.23
CA VAL A 87 -2.64 10.09 2.79
C VAL A 87 -3.05 11.53 2.50
N PRO A 88 -2.73 12.53 3.36
CA PRO A 88 -3.10 13.91 3.02
C PRO A 88 -2.50 14.40 1.72
N GLU A 89 -1.24 14.05 1.44
CA GLU A 89 -0.59 14.43 0.19
C GLU A 89 -1.19 13.70 -1.00
N MET A 90 -1.53 12.43 -0.85
CA MET A 90 -2.22 11.67 -1.89
C MET A 90 -3.58 12.27 -2.21
N LYS A 91 -4.34 12.66 -1.18
CA LYS A 91 -5.65 13.30 -1.36
C LYS A 91 -5.53 14.61 -2.11
N ALA A 92 -4.54 15.43 -1.73
CA ALA A 92 -4.31 16.71 -2.40
C ALA A 92 -3.96 16.51 -3.87
N TYR A 93 -3.12 15.53 -4.18
CA TYR A 93 -2.75 15.25 -5.56
C TYR A 93 -3.95 14.78 -6.38
N ILE A 94 -4.75 13.86 -5.84
CA ILE A 94 -5.94 13.36 -6.54
C ILE A 94 -6.92 14.50 -6.80
N ALA A 95 -7.13 15.37 -5.82
CA ALA A 95 -8.01 16.53 -5.99
C ALA A 95 -7.53 17.43 -7.12
N SER A 96 -6.21 17.56 -7.32
CA SER A 96 -5.65 18.36 -8.39
C SER A 96 -5.90 17.78 -9.77
N LEU A 97 -6.22 16.49 -9.89
CA LEU A 97 -6.52 15.83 -11.16
C LEU A 97 -7.98 15.95 -11.56
N LEU A 98 -8.84 16.38 -10.66
CA LEU A 98 -10.27 16.48 -10.91
C LEU A 98 -10.64 17.93 -11.26
N PRO A 99 -11.65 18.11 -12.16
CA PRO A 99 -12.12 19.46 -12.52
C PRO A 99 -12.83 20.14 -11.35
#